data_03913f55bff9122bfb1a694ec36703d6
#
_entry.id   03913f55bff9122bfb1a694ec36703d6
#
_cell.length_a   1.000
_cell.length_b   1.000
_cell.length_c   1.000
_cell.angle_alpha   90.00
_cell.angle_beta   90.00
_cell.angle_gamma   90.00
#
_symmetry.space_group_name_H-M   'P 1'
#
loop_
_entity.id
_entity.type
_entity.pdbx_description
1 polymer ?
#
loop_
_entity_poly.entity_id
_entity_poly.type
_entity_poly.pdbx_seq_one_letter_code
_entity_poly.pdbx_strand_id
1 'polypeptide(L)'
;MNDQERITDMILSEKKMSTNYNIFASECVDDQLRNEYLSILNKSHQTQTALFKTAQSKGWYTVEQAPQSKISETYNKFNSQKP
;
A
#
# COMPACT_ATOMS: atom_id res chain seq x y z
N MET A 1 21.28 8.40 -11.25
CA MET A 1 19.87 8.01 -11.01
C MET A 1 18.99 9.19 -11.40
N ASN A 2 18.01 8.99 -12.26
CA ASN A 2 17.07 10.04 -12.67
C ASN A 2 15.88 10.11 -11.72
N ASP A 3 15.03 11.11 -11.89
CA ASP A 3 13.88 11.33 -11.01
C ASP A 3 12.86 10.19 -11.07
N GLN A 4 12.67 9.58 -12.23
CA GLN A 4 11.78 8.43 -12.39
C GLN A 4 12.25 7.24 -11.55
N GLU A 5 13.55 6.94 -11.61
CA GLU A 5 14.14 5.86 -10.81
C GLU A 5 14.04 6.15 -9.32
N ARG A 6 14.28 7.39 -8.91
CA ARG A 6 14.16 7.81 -7.51
C ARG A 6 12.75 7.61 -6.98
N ILE A 7 11.75 8.05 -7.72
CA ILE A 7 10.34 7.88 -7.30
C ILE A 7 9.97 6.40 -7.25
N THR A 8 10.40 5.60 -8.22
CA THR A 8 10.15 4.15 -8.22
C THR A 8 10.76 3.50 -6.98
N ASP A 9 12.00 3.84 -6.64
CA ASP A 9 12.68 3.32 -5.46
C ASP A 9 11.98 3.74 -4.17
N MET A 10 11.52 4.98 -4.08
CA MET A 10 10.79 5.48 -2.93
C MET A 10 9.47 4.74 -2.74
N ILE A 11 8.73 4.48 -3.81
CA ILE A 11 7.49 3.70 -3.77
C ILE A 11 7.76 2.28 -3.26
N LEU A 12 8.77 1.62 -3.79
CA LEU A 12 9.14 0.26 -3.37
C LEU A 12 9.57 0.22 -1.90
N SER A 13 10.35 1.20 -1.46
CA SER A 13 10.79 1.31 -0.07
C SER A 13 9.60 1.51 0.87
N GLU A 14 8.66 2.40 0.52
CA GLU A 14 7.47 2.63 1.33
C GLU A 14 6.58 1.39 1.41
N LYS A 15 6.42 0.65 0.32
CA LYS A 15 5.67 -0.60 0.32
C LYS A 15 6.29 -1.63 1.26
N LYS A 16 7.60 -1.76 1.23
CA LYS A 16 8.33 -2.68 2.09
C LYS A 16 8.19 -2.28 3.57
N MET A 17 8.33 -1.00 3.87
CA MET A 17 8.16 -0.48 5.22
C MET A 17 6.73 -0.69 5.73
N SER A 18 5.72 -0.44 4.90
CA SER A 18 4.32 -0.68 5.25
C SER A 18 4.07 -2.13 5.62
N THR A 19 4.63 -3.07 4.88
CA THR A 19 4.52 -4.50 5.17
C THR A 19 5.12 -4.82 6.55
N ASN A 20 6.29 -4.27 6.85
CA ASN A 20 6.96 -4.48 8.13
C ASN A 20 6.16 -3.89 9.29
N TYR A 21 5.63 -2.68 9.14
CA TYR A 21 4.82 -2.03 10.19
C TYR A 21 3.53 -2.81 10.44
N ASN A 22 2.91 -3.36 9.40
CA ASN A 22 1.72 -4.18 9.56
C ASN A 22 2.03 -5.46 10.35
N ILE A 23 3.15 -6.11 10.06
CA ILE A 23 3.60 -7.30 10.79
C ILE A 23 3.85 -6.95 12.25
N PHE A 24 4.56 -5.87 12.53
CA PHE A 24 4.83 -5.43 13.90
C PHE A 24 3.55 -5.12 14.66
N ALA A 25 2.60 -4.42 14.04
CA ALA A 25 1.31 -4.13 14.66
C ALA A 25 0.55 -5.41 14.99
N SER A 26 0.62 -6.41 14.11
CA SER A 26 -0.06 -7.70 14.29
C SER A 26 0.54 -8.51 15.44
N GLU A 27 1.82 -8.32 15.73
CA GLU A 27 2.51 -9.02 16.82
C GLU A 27 2.46 -8.29 18.15
N CYS A 28 1.98 -7.04 18.18
CA CYS A 28 1.92 -6.26 19.41
C CYS A 28 0.81 -6.74 20.34
N VAL A 29 1.17 -6.97 21.58
CA VAL A 29 0.21 -7.25 22.67
C VAL A 29 -0.28 -5.95 23.31
N ASP A 30 0.57 -4.91 23.34
CA ASP A 30 0.25 -3.60 23.88
C ASP A 30 -0.55 -2.79 22.87
N ASP A 31 -1.77 -2.38 23.24
CA ASP A 31 -2.67 -1.63 22.37
C ASP A 31 -2.11 -0.26 21.99
N GLN A 32 -1.43 0.42 22.93
CA GLN A 32 -0.83 1.72 22.65
C GLN A 32 0.28 1.62 21.61
N LEU A 33 1.16 0.64 21.75
CA LEU A 33 2.24 0.41 20.79
C LEU A 33 1.67 -0.01 19.43
N ARG A 34 0.67 -0.86 19.41
CA ARG A 34 -0.03 -1.24 18.16
C ARG A 34 -0.59 -0.01 17.46
N ASN A 35 -1.26 0.88 18.21
CA ASN A 35 -1.84 2.09 17.64
C ASN A 35 -0.77 3.02 17.08
N GLU A 36 0.41 3.09 17.69
CA GLU A 36 1.53 3.84 17.16
C GLU A 36 2.02 3.27 15.83
N TYR A 37 2.17 1.94 15.72
CA TYR A 37 2.53 1.29 14.46
C TYR A 37 1.47 1.50 13.37
N LEU A 38 0.19 1.41 13.73
CA LEU A 38 -0.90 1.65 12.78
C LEU A 38 -0.92 3.11 12.30
N SER A 39 -0.58 4.06 13.18
CA SER A 39 -0.47 5.47 12.80
C SER A 39 0.67 5.69 11.80
N ILE A 40 1.82 5.07 12.02
CA ILE A 40 2.96 5.11 11.09
C ILE A 40 2.58 4.48 9.75
N LEU A 41 1.90 3.34 9.79
CA LEU A 41 1.42 2.64 8.59
C LEU A 41 0.48 3.53 7.78
N ASN A 42 -0.44 4.23 8.43
CA ASN A 42 -1.35 5.16 7.77
C ASN A 42 -0.58 6.30 7.08
N LYS A 43 0.41 6.88 7.74
CA LYS A 43 1.27 7.91 7.14
C LYS A 43 2.05 7.38 5.94
N SER A 44 2.55 6.15 6.03
CA SER A 44 3.24 5.50 4.92
C SER A 44 2.33 5.34 3.71
N HIS A 45 1.07 4.94 3.90
CA HIS A 45 0.09 4.86 2.82
C HIS A 45 -0.20 6.21 2.20
N GLN A 46 -0.29 7.28 3.00
CA GLN A 46 -0.45 8.64 2.49
C GLN A 46 0.73 9.08 1.63
N THR A 47 1.95 8.75 2.06
CA THR A 47 3.17 9.02 1.30
C THR A 47 3.18 8.24 -0.01
N GLN A 48 2.80 6.97 0.01
CA GLN A 48 2.68 6.15 -1.20
C GLN A 48 1.69 6.76 -2.19
N THR A 49 0.53 7.20 -1.71
CA THR A 49 -0.49 7.85 -2.55
C THR A 49 0.06 9.11 -3.21
N ALA A 50 0.78 9.94 -2.46
CA ALA A 50 1.39 11.16 -3.00
C ALA A 50 2.44 10.84 -4.06
N LEU A 51 3.28 9.82 -3.82
CA LEU A 51 4.29 9.37 -4.78
C LEU A 51 3.67 8.80 -6.06
N PHE A 52 2.61 8.00 -5.93
CA PHE A 52 1.88 7.47 -7.08
C PHE A 52 1.28 8.58 -7.92
N LYS A 53 0.64 9.57 -7.29
CA LYS A 53 0.05 10.70 -8.00
C LYS A 53 1.09 11.51 -8.74
N THR A 54 2.24 11.74 -8.13
CA THR A 54 3.36 12.45 -8.77
C THR A 54 3.89 11.66 -9.97
N ALA A 55 4.16 10.39 -9.81
CA ALA A 55 4.64 9.53 -10.88
C ALA A 55 3.63 9.43 -12.03
N GLN A 56 2.35 9.31 -11.70
CA GLN A 56 1.28 9.26 -12.69
C GLN A 56 1.17 10.57 -13.48
N SER A 57 1.25 11.71 -12.81
CA SER A 57 1.19 13.02 -13.47
C SER A 57 2.35 13.26 -14.43
N LYS A 58 3.48 12.63 -14.19
CA LYS A 58 4.67 12.72 -15.04
C LYS A 58 4.73 11.61 -16.12
N GLY A 59 3.74 10.71 -16.12
CA GLY A 59 3.69 9.59 -17.05
C GLY A 59 4.71 8.48 -16.75
N TRP A 60 5.29 8.47 -15.55
CA TRP A 60 6.31 7.49 -15.18
C TRP A 60 5.74 6.23 -14.57
N TYR A 61 4.48 6.26 -14.17
CA TYR A 61 3.83 5.12 -13.55
C TYR A 61 2.40 5.02 -14.04
N THR A 62 2.08 3.88 -14.64
CA THR A 62 0.72 3.59 -15.08
C THR A 62 0.10 2.68 -14.04
N VAL A 63 -0.87 3.20 -13.30
CA VAL A 63 -1.65 2.36 -12.40
C VAL A 63 -2.66 1.63 -13.26
N GLU A 64 -2.48 0.32 -13.47
CA GLU A 64 -3.53 -0.50 -14.01
C GLU A 64 -4.60 -0.64 -12.95
N GLN A 65 -5.69 0.10 -13.14
CA GLN A 65 -6.88 -0.17 -12.34
C GLN A 65 -7.40 -1.54 -12.78
N ALA A 66 -7.47 -2.46 -11.85
CA ALA A 66 -8.10 -3.74 -12.12
C ALA A 66 -9.50 -3.47 -12.66
N PRO A 67 -9.89 -4.09 -13.80
CA PRO A 67 -11.25 -3.92 -14.33
C PRO A 67 -12.30 -4.22 -13.26
N GLN A 68 -13.37 -3.43 -13.24
CA GLN A 68 -14.44 -3.59 -12.25
C GLN A 68 -14.95 -5.03 -12.19
N SER A 69 -15.02 -5.71 -13.34
CA SER A 69 -15.40 -7.12 -13.42
C SER A 69 -14.47 -8.04 -12.62
N LYS A 70 -13.15 -7.80 -12.66
CA LYS A 70 -12.18 -8.58 -11.89
C LYS A 70 -12.31 -8.35 -10.39
N ILE A 71 -12.57 -7.12 -10.00
CA ILE A 71 -12.82 -6.79 -8.60
C ILE A 71 -14.06 -7.52 -8.09
N SER A 72 -15.14 -7.49 -8.86
CA SER A 72 -16.39 -8.18 -8.54
C SER A 72 -16.19 -9.70 -8.46
N GLU A 73 -15.49 -10.29 -9.41
CA GLU A 73 -15.18 -11.72 -9.41
C GLU A 73 -14.37 -12.13 -8.18
N THR A 74 -13.34 -11.36 -7.84
CA THR A 74 -12.52 -11.62 -6.67
C THR A 74 -13.34 -11.52 -5.38
N TYR A 75 -14.19 -10.51 -5.29
CA TYR A 75 -15.08 -10.31 -4.14
C TYR A 75 -16.06 -11.46 -4.00
N ASN A 76 -16.72 -11.85 -5.07
CA ASN A 76 -17.69 -12.95 -5.09
C ASN A 76 -17.03 -14.29 -4.75
N LYS A 77 -15.85 -14.55 -5.32
CA LYS A 77 -15.08 -15.75 -5.01
C LYS A 77 -14.71 -15.80 -3.52
N PHE A 78 -14.27 -14.69 -2.97
CA PHE A 78 -13.92 -14.59 -1.56
C PHE A 78 -15.14 -14.83 -0.66
N ASN A 79 -16.28 -14.24 -0.98
CA ASN A 79 -17.53 -14.44 -0.24
C ASN A 79 -18.03 -15.88 -0.32
N SER A 80 -17.92 -16.53 -1.46
CA SER A 80 -18.37 -17.93 -1.64
C SER A 80 -17.50 -18.92 -0.85
N GLN A 81 -16.30 -18.52 -0.45
CA GLN A 81 -15.39 -19.33 0.35
C GLN A 81 -15.58 -19.17 1.86
N LYS A 82 -16.39 -18.21 2.28
CA LYS A 82 -16.71 -18.06 3.71
C LYS A 82 -17.61 -19.20 4.17
N PRO A 83 -17.29 -19.83 5.29
CA PRO A 83 -18.14 -20.88 5.86
C PRO A 83 -19.47 -20.32 6.36
#